data_93a93ff6d212f9074c4d9b60af921937
#
_entry.id   93a93ff6d212f9074c4d9b60af921937
#
_cell.length_a   1.000
_cell.length_b   1.000
_cell.length_c   1.000
_cell.angle_alpha   90.00
_cell.angle_beta   90.00
_cell.angle_gamma   90.00
#
_symmetry.space_group_name_H-M   'P 1'
#
loop_
_entity.id
_entity.type
_entity.pdbx_description
1 polymer ?
#
loop_
_entity_poly.entity_id
_entity_poly.type
_entity_poly.pdbx_seq_one_letter_code
_entity_poly.pdbx_strand_id
1 'polypeptide(L)'
;MPIPGRLVSLGLEHIDALEAFLSEFDTNPTELQGYFCHRDASIEEAVALLDAWSAGERLEDTWVRGEPLGQDWVQNSTWFWEFDEQLQGVINLRHRLTPALKQEGGHIGYSVAQPFRRQGVASAMLNEVLGLCRELEIPRTLLTCRSDNLASIRTIEKNGGVLNREGWSKPSGQTLRWYWVSLSDT
;
A
#
# COMPACT_ATOMS: atom_id res chain seq x y z
N MET A 1 17.30 -16.23 3.02
CA MET A 1 16.54 -16.47 4.24
C MET A 1 15.27 -15.65 4.17
N PRO A 2 14.13 -16.13 4.71
CA PRO A 2 12.92 -15.31 4.80
C PRO A 2 13.19 -14.08 5.66
N ILE A 3 12.55 -12.97 5.31
CA ILE A 3 12.61 -11.73 6.10
C ILE A 3 11.79 -11.96 7.37
N PRO A 4 12.35 -11.68 8.57
CA PRO A 4 11.60 -11.84 9.80
C PRO A 4 10.45 -10.81 9.85
N GLY A 5 9.30 -11.22 10.42
CA GLY A 5 8.09 -10.42 10.53
C GLY A 5 6.88 -11.08 9.87
N ARG A 6 5.76 -10.40 9.95
CA ARG A 6 4.46 -10.85 9.44
C ARG A 6 3.58 -9.66 9.05
N LEU A 7 2.58 -9.88 8.21
CA LEU A 7 1.50 -8.92 8.00
C LEU A 7 0.53 -8.96 9.20
N VAL A 8 0.21 -7.78 9.72
CA VAL A 8 -0.79 -7.59 10.78
C VAL A 8 -1.78 -6.51 10.37
N SER A 9 -3.04 -6.66 10.78
CA SER A 9 -3.99 -5.56 10.79
C SER A 9 -3.62 -4.61 11.92
N LEU A 10 -3.91 -3.32 11.77
CA LEU A 10 -3.71 -2.36 12.84
C LEU A 10 -4.67 -2.68 14.00
N GLY A 11 -4.16 -2.71 15.22
CA GLY A 11 -4.93 -2.88 16.45
C GLY A 11 -4.55 -1.81 17.47
N LEU A 12 -5.33 -1.68 18.54
CA LEU A 12 -5.11 -0.67 19.58
C LEU A 12 -3.77 -0.84 20.31
N GLU A 13 -3.24 -2.06 20.31
CA GLU A 13 -1.93 -2.39 20.87
C GLU A 13 -0.76 -1.76 20.11
N HIS A 14 -0.99 -1.30 18.87
CA HIS A 14 0.07 -0.74 18.01
C HIS A 14 0.24 0.78 18.13
N ILE A 15 -0.36 1.45 19.14
CA ILE A 15 -0.36 2.92 19.22
C ILE A 15 1.04 3.51 19.14
N ASP A 16 1.95 3.08 20.03
CA ASP A 16 3.33 3.59 20.08
C ASP A 16 4.11 3.24 18.80
N ALA A 17 3.89 2.03 18.28
CA ALA A 17 4.53 1.57 17.06
C ALA A 17 4.04 2.33 15.81
N LEU A 18 2.75 2.70 15.77
CA LEU A 18 2.17 3.51 14.69
C LEU A 18 2.72 4.94 14.72
N GLU A 19 2.78 5.57 15.90
CA GLU A 19 3.35 6.90 16.04
C GLU A 19 4.82 6.92 15.60
N ALA A 20 5.61 5.96 16.06
CA ALA A 20 7.00 5.81 15.64
C ALA A 20 7.12 5.60 14.12
N PHE A 21 6.28 4.74 13.53
CA PHE A 21 6.24 4.50 12.08
C PHE A 21 5.90 5.76 11.29
N LEU A 22 4.87 6.50 11.69
CA LEU A 22 4.42 7.71 10.98
C LEU A 22 5.45 8.82 11.06
N SER A 23 6.18 8.95 12.18
CA SER A 23 7.24 9.96 12.36
C SER A 23 8.37 9.84 11.33
N GLU A 24 8.64 8.64 10.82
CA GLU A 24 9.64 8.40 9.77
C GLU A 24 9.32 9.10 8.43
N PHE A 25 8.08 9.56 8.28
CA PHE A 25 7.60 10.25 7.07
C PHE A 25 7.33 11.76 7.30
N ASP A 26 7.69 12.34 8.46
CA ASP A 26 7.45 13.74 8.79
C ASP A 26 8.14 14.69 7.82
N THR A 27 9.36 14.37 7.43
CA THR A 27 10.14 15.20 6.51
C THR A 27 9.72 15.05 5.05
N ASN A 28 9.06 13.94 4.69
CA ASN A 28 8.59 13.68 3.35
C ASN A 28 7.27 12.87 3.34
N PRO A 29 6.13 13.50 3.68
CA PRO A 29 4.82 12.81 3.75
C PRO A 29 4.38 12.19 2.42
N THR A 30 4.90 12.66 1.29
CA THR A 30 4.56 12.12 -0.05
C THR A 30 5.12 10.73 -0.29
N GLU A 31 6.12 10.30 0.49
CA GLU A 31 6.66 8.95 0.43
C GLU A 31 5.79 7.91 1.13
N LEU A 32 4.85 8.34 2.00
CA LEU A 32 3.93 7.43 2.68
C LEU A 32 2.82 7.01 1.71
N GLN A 33 3.01 5.87 1.07
CA GLN A 33 2.03 5.20 0.23
C GLN A 33 1.44 4.00 0.98
N GLY A 34 0.17 3.66 0.71
CA GLY A 34 -0.47 2.52 1.36
C GLY A 34 -1.13 2.82 2.70
N TYR A 35 -0.90 3.98 3.30
CA TYR A 35 -1.61 4.47 4.48
C TYR A 35 -2.43 5.71 4.11
N PHE A 36 -3.74 5.66 4.34
CA PHE A 36 -4.67 6.69 3.87
C PHE A 36 -5.44 7.38 5.01
N CYS A 37 -5.28 6.95 6.25
CA CYS A 37 -5.85 7.65 7.39
C CYS A 37 -5.21 9.03 7.55
N HIS A 38 -5.96 9.95 8.18
CA HIS A 38 -5.37 11.23 8.55
C HIS A 38 -4.25 11.02 9.56
N ARG A 39 -3.17 11.78 9.45
CA ARG A 39 -1.99 11.59 10.32
C ARG A 39 -2.26 11.91 11.78
N ASP A 40 -3.19 12.83 12.02
CA ASP A 40 -3.60 13.24 13.36
C ASP A 40 -4.81 12.43 13.87
N ALA A 41 -5.23 11.38 13.14
CA ALA A 41 -6.27 10.48 13.60
C ALA A 41 -5.77 9.70 14.84
N SER A 42 -6.64 9.50 15.83
CA SER A 42 -6.33 8.60 16.92
C SER A 42 -6.19 7.16 16.43
N ILE A 43 -5.55 6.30 17.22
CA ILE A 43 -5.42 4.89 16.85
C ILE A 43 -6.80 4.23 16.68
N GLU A 44 -7.78 4.59 17.52
CA GLU A 44 -9.14 4.09 17.46
C GLU A 44 -9.82 4.48 16.14
N GLU A 45 -9.66 5.75 15.72
CA GLU A 45 -10.18 6.24 14.44
C GLU A 45 -9.51 5.54 13.26
N ALA A 46 -8.19 5.35 13.31
CA ALA A 46 -7.45 4.65 12.26
C ALA A 46 -7.87 3.19 12.15
N VAL A 47 -7.97 2.46 13.26
CA VAL A 47 -8.43 1.06 13.31
C VAL A 47 -9.85 0.96 12.76
N ALA A 48 -10.79 1.76 13.28
CA ALA A 48 -12.19 1.73 12.83
C ALA A 48 -12.32 2.02 11.32
N LEU A 49 -11.55 2.97 10.80
CA LEU A 49 -11.57 3.32 9.38
C LEU A 49 -11.02 2.19 8.50
N LEU A 50 -9.89 1.60 8.87
CA LEU A 50 -9.28 0.52 8.10
C LEU A 50 -10.14 -0.74 8.10
N ASP A 51 -10.78 -1.07 9.23
CA ASP A 51 -11.70 -2.19 9.35
C ASP A 51 -12.95 -1.97 8.48
N ALA A 52 -13.57 -0.80 8.56
CA ALA A 52 -14.72 -0.44 7.72
C ALA A 52 -14.39 -0.54 6.22
N TRP A 53 -13.23 -0.03 5.81
CA TRP A 53 -12.79 -0.11 4.41
C TRP A 53 -12.52 -1.53 3.94
N SER A 54 -11.97 -2.36 4.82
CA SER A 54 -11.75 -3.78 4.54
C SER A 54 -13.06 -4.55 4.41
N ALA A 55 -14.07 -4.20 5.21
CA ALA A 55 -15.43 -4.72 5.12
C ALA A 55 -16.21 -4.20 3.89
N GLY A 56 -15.67 -3.23 3.16
CA GLY A 56 -16.34 -2.61 2.01
C GLY A 56 -17.29 -1.48 2.39
N GLU A 57 -17.22 -1.00 3.63
CA GLU A 57 -18.04 0.08 4.13
C GLU A 57 -17.37 1.43 3.80
N ARG A 58 -18.12 2.28 3.12
CA ARG A 58 -17.71 3.67 2.89
C ARG A 58 -18.29 4.54 4.01
N LEU A 59 -17.43 5.05 4.86
CA LEU A 59 -17.85 6.02 5.86
C LEU A 59 -18.06 7.38 5.19
N GLU A 60 -19.24 7.98 5.42
CA GLU A 60 -19.53 9.35 4.99
C GLU A 60 -18.62 10.33 5.75
N ASP A 61 -18.33 11.47 5.14
CA ASP A 61 -17.46 12.52 5.70
C ASP A 61 -16.00 12.10 5.99
N THR A 62 -15.56 11.00 5.40
CA THR A 62 -14.16 10.57 5.53
C THR A 62 -13.23 11.42 4.67
N TRP A 63 -12.14 11.86 5.26
CA TRP A 63 -11.08 12.60 4.59
C TRP A 63 -9.84 11.73 4.44
N VAL A 64 -9.27 11.74 3.26
CA VAL A 64 -8.04 11.04 2.95
C VAL A 64 -6.99 12.06 2.54
N ARG A 65 -5.89 12.16 3.29
CA ARG A 65 -4.81 13.11 3.02
C ARG A 65 -5.28 14.57 2.88
N GLY A 66 -6.27 14.97 3.68
CA GLY A 66 -6.81 16.33 3.67
C GLY A 66 -7.84 16.62 2.58
N GLU A 67 -8.26 15.62 1.81
CA GLU A 67 -9.30 15.72 0.79
C GLU A 67 -10.48 14.81 1.12
N PRO A 68 -11.72 15.20 0.81
CA PRO A 68 -12.87 14.34 1.00
C PRO A 68 -12.73 13.04 0.21
N LEU A 69 -13.19 11.94 0.77
CA LEU A 69 -13.18 10.64 0.10
C LEU A 69 -13.96 10.71 -1.21
N GLY A 70 -13.26 10.58 -2.35
CA GLY A 70 -13.82 10.74 -3.68
C GLY A 70 -14.87 9.70 -4.04
N GLN A 71 -15.67 9.97 -5.10
CA GLN A 71 -16.67 9.03 -5.63
C GLN A 71 -16.03 7.74 -6.17
N ASP A 72 -14.76 7.79 -6.54
CA ASP A 72 -13.98 6.66 -7.06
C ASP A 72 -13.41 5.73 -5.96
N TRP A 73 -13.88 5.90 -4.70
CA TRP A 73 -13.48 5.02 -3.61
C TRP A 73 -13.80 3.55 -3.92
N VAL A 74 -12.91 2.67 -3.53
CA VAL A 74 -13.07 1.23 -3.65
C VAL A 74 -12.73 0.56 -2.34
N GLN A 75 -13.38 -0.58 -2.07
CA GLN A 75 -12.99 -1.46 -0.97
C GLN A 75 -11.50 -1.73 -1.02
N ASN A 76 -10.86 -1.64 0.13
CA ASN A 76 -9.42 -1.84 0.22
C ASN A 76 -9.04 -2.33 1.61
N SER A 77 -7.97 -3.09 1.70
CA SER A 77 -7.43 -3.61 2.95
C SER A 77 -6.02 -3.11 3.15
N THR A 78 -5.68 -2.78 4.38
CA THR A 78 -4.36 -2.25 4.77
C THR A 78 -3.77 -3.14 5.85
N TRP A 79 -2.50 -3.51 5.66
CA TRP A 79 -1.72 -4.27 6.63
C TRP A 79 -0.39 -3.58 6.87
N PHE A 80 0.17 -3.88 8.04
CA PHE A 80 1.51 -3.46 8.41
C PHE A 80 2.44 -4.66 8.48
N TRP A 81 3.72 -4.45 8.19
CA TRP A 81 4.76 -5.44 8.44
C TRP A 81 5.29 -5.22 9.85
N GLU A 82 5.01 -6.18 10.71
CA GLU A 82 5.44 -6.15 12.10
C GLU A 82 6.60 -7.11 12.33
N PHE A 83 7.62 -6.64 13.01
CA PHE A 83 8.69 -7.46 13.57
C PHE A 83 9.24 -6.80 14.84
N ASP A 84 9.40 -7.58 15.92
CA ASP A 84 9.91 -7.14 17.22
C ASP A 84 9.14 -5.92 17.75
N GLU A 85 7.79 -6.01 17.74
CA GLU A 85 6.85 -4.96 18.18
C GLU A 85 6.98 -3.62 17.41
N GLN A 86 7.67 -3.62 16.26
CA GLN A 86 7.86 -2.44 15.41
C GLN A 86 7.11 -2.59 14.09
N LEU A 87 6.40 -1.54 13.69
CA LEU A 87 5.81 -1.44 12.37
C LEU A 87 6.88 -0.92 11.38
N GLN A 88 7.35 -1.80 10.51
CA GLN A 88 8.45 -1.52 9.59
C GLN A 88 8.00 -1.04 8.22
N GLY A 89 6.76 -1.36 7.85
CA GLY A 89 6.18 -1.00 6.56
C GLY A 89 4.67 -1.09 6.59
N VAL A 90 4.04 -0.48 5.60
CA VAL A 90 2.60 -0.52 5.35
C VAL A 90 2.34 -0.90 3.90
N ILE A 91 1.29 -1.68 3.67
CA ILE A 91 0.83 -2.08 2.34
C ILE A 91 -0.69 -2.05 2.30
N ASN A 92 -1.23 -1.48 1.22
CA ASN A 92 -2.67 -1.43 0.95
C ASN A 92 -3.00 -2.14 -0.35
N LEU A 93 -4.06 -2.92 -0.35
CA LEU A 93 -4.65 -3.58 -1.50
C LEU A 93 -6.03 -3.00 -1.79
N ARG A 94 -6.22 -2.42 -2.96
CA ARG A 94 -7.51 -2.04 -3.53
C ARG A 94 -8.11 -3.22 -4.27
N HIS A 95 -9.30 -3.66 -3.86
CA HIS A 95 -9.89 -4.91 -4.35
C HIS A 95 -10.34 -4.84 -5.81
N ARG A 96 -10.52 -3.64 -6.36
CA ARG A 96 -10.84 -3.42 -7.79
C ARG A 96 -10.20 -2.15 -8.32
N LEU A 97 -10.09 -2.04 -9.64
CA LEU A 97 -9.55 -0.86 -10.31
C LEU A 97 -10.66 0.00 -10.89
N THR A 98 -10.65 1.29 -10.54
CA THR A 98 -11.38 2.33 -11.28
C THR A 98 -10.55 2.80 -12.49
N PRO A 99 -11.14 3.60 -13.42
CA PRO A 99 -10.37 4.25 -14.48
C PRO A 99 -9.20 5.08 -13.95
N ALA A 100 -9.41 5.82 -12.84
CA ALA A 100 -8.35 6.61 -12.18
C ALA A 100 -7.21 5.72 -11.66
N LEU A 101 -7.54 4.64 -10.95
CA LEU A 101 -6.56 3.70 -10.43
C LEU A 101 -5.78 2.94 -11.53
N LYS A 102 -6.43 2.71 -12.69
CA LYS A 102 -5.72 2.16 -13.87
C LYS A 102 -4.73 3.16 -14.47
N GLN A 103 -5.05 4.45 -14.37
CA GLN A 103 -4.17 5.50 -14.84
C GLN A 103 -3.01 5.73 -13.87
N GLU A 104 -3.27 5.75 -12.55
CA GLU A 104 -2.27 5.94 -11.51
C GLU A 104 -2.72 5.30 -10.19
N GLY A 105 -1.80 4.68 -9.47
CA GLY A 105 -2.04 4.02 -8.18
C GLY A 105 -2.12 2.50 -8.26
N GLY A 106 -2.84 1.93 -9.22
CA GLY A 106 -2.98 0.48 -9.35
C GLY A 106 -3.75 -0.16 -8.18
N HIS A 107 -3.58 -1.48 -8.01
CA HIS A 107 -4.17 -2.23 -6.89
C HIS A 107 -3.39 -2.03 -5.59
N ILE A 108 -2.06 -1.95 -5.64
CA ILE A 108 -1.20 -2.05 -4.45
C ILE A 108 -0.35 -0.80 -4.31
N GLY A 109 -0.36 -0.22 -3.11
CA GLY A 109 0.55 0.83 -2.66
C GLY A 109 1.25 0.41 -1.37
N TYR A 110 2.54 0.72 -1.23
CA TYR A 110 3.30 0.37 -0.03
C TYR A 110 4.38 1.39 0.29
N SER A 111 4.78 1.41 1.56
CA SER A 111 5.94 2.17 2.05
C SER A 111 6.68 1.39 3.13
N VAL A 112 7.96 1.68 3.25
CA VAL A 112 8.83 1.13 4.30
C VAL A 112 9.50 2.29 5.02
N ALA A 113 9.44 2.29 6.35
CA ALA A 113 10.10 3.27 7.19
C ALA A 113 11.62 3.26 6.95
N GLN A 114 12.24 4.43 7.03
CA GLN A 114 13.62 4.63 6.58
C GLN A 114 14.62 3.64 7.18
N PRO A 115 14.59 3.32 8.50
CA PRO A 115 15.55 2.38 9.09
C PRO A 115 15.49 0.97 8.52
N PHE A 116 14.34 0.56 7.96
CA PHE A 116 14.08 -0.80 7.47
C PHE A 116 14.14 -0.94 5.95
N ARG A 117 14.51 0.14 5.24
CA ARG A 117 14.67 0.12 3.77
C ARG A 117 15.85 -0.75 3.36
N ARG A 118 15.76 -1.32 2.15
CA ARG A 118 16.78 -2.19 1.52
C ARG A 118 17.08 -3.50 2.27
N GLN A 119 16.24 -3.86 3.24
CA GLN A 119 16.31 -5.11 3.98
C GLN A 119 15.34 -6.19 3.45
N GLY A 120 14.56 -5.88 2.41
CA GLY A 120 13.65 -6.81 1.77
C GLY A 120 12.20 -6.73 2.26
N VAL A 121 11.89 -5.87 3.25
CA VAL A 121 10.55 -5.72 3.84
C VAL A 121 9.48 -5.48 2.76
N ALA A 122 9.67 -4.51 1.86
CA ALA A 122 8.72 -4.25 0.78
C ALA A 122 8.45 -5.47 -0.10
N SER A 123 9.48 -6.28 -0.37
CA SER A 123 9.34 -7.49 -1.18
C SER A 123 8.60 -8.60 -0.43
N ALA A 124 8.80 -8.72 0.88
CA ALA A 124 8.09 -9.67 1.72
C ALA A 124 6.60 -9.30 1.82
N MET A 125 6.29 -8.03 2.15
CA MET A 125 4.91 -7.52 2.16
C MET A 125 4.18 -7.78 0.83
N LEU A 126 4.83 -7.43 -0.29
CA LEU A 126 4.22 -7.60 -1.61
C LEU A 126 3.96 -9.08 -1.89
N ASN A 127 4.90 -9.98 -1.60
CA ASN A 127 4.73 -11.41 -1.79
C ASN A 127 3.53 -11.97 -1.02
N GLU A 128 3.36 -11.59 0.25
CA GLU A 128 2.22 -12.06 1.05
C GLU A 128 0.89 -11.50 0.55
N VAL A 129 0.83 -10.20 0.21
CA VAL A 129 -0.40 -9.59 -0.33
C VAL A 129 -0.78 -10.20 -1.68
N LEU A 130 0.18 -10.57 -2.53
CA LEU A 130 -0.12 -11.31 -3.77
C LEU A 130 -0.72 -12.69 -3.49
N GLY A 131 -0.38 -13.32 -2.37
CA GLY A 131 -1.07 -14.51 -1.86
C GLY A 131 -2.54 -14.22 -1.53
N LEU A 132 -2.80 -13.18 -0.76
CA LEU A 132 -4.16 -12.75 -0.40
C LEU A 132 -4.99 -12.35 -1.63
N CYS A 133 -4.37 -11.79 -2.67
CA CYS A 133 -5.06 -11.49 -3.92
C CYS A 133 -5.62 -12.75 -4.60
N ARG A 134 -4.95 -13.92 -4.47
CA ARG A 134 -5.49 -15.20 -4.98
C ARG A 134 -6.73 -15.62 -4.22
N GLU A 135 -6.72 -15.48 -2.89
CA GLU A 135 -7.88 -15.80 -2.02
C GLU A 135 -9.07 -14.89 -2.33
N LEU A 136 -8.81 -13.63 -2.74
CA LEU A 136 -9.82 -12.67 -3.16
C LEU A 136 -10.21 -12.79 -4.65
N GLU A 137 -9.77 -13.84 -5.34
CA GLU A 137 -10.04 -14.11 -6.75
C GLU A 137 -9.65 -12.95 -7.69
N ILE A 138 -8.63 -12.17 -7.33
CA ILE A 138 -8.04 -11.14 -8.19
C ILE A 138 -7.04 -11.81 -9.14
N PRO A 139 -7.35 -11.98 -10.42
CA PRO A 139 -6.54 -12.82 -11.31
C PRO A 139 -5.19 -12.19 -11.67
N ARG A 140 -5.10 -10.88 -11.56
CA ARG A 140 -3.86 -10.12 -11.79
C ARG A 140 -3.90 -8.78 -11.07
N THR A 141 -2.76 -8.31 -10.62
CA THR A 141 -2.63 -7.01 -9.97
C THR A 141 -1.84 -6.03 -10.82
N LEU A 142 -2.31 -4.78 -10.84
CA LEU A 142 -1.58 -3.65 -11.43
C LEU A 142 -0.83 -2.91 -10.32
N LEU A 143 0.45 -2.67 -10.54
CA LEU A 143 1.26 -1.78 -9.72
C LEU A 143 1.81 -0.65 -10.58
N THR A 144 1.87 0.54 -10.03
CA THR A 144 2.47 1.70 -10.69
C THR A 144 3.55 2.29 -9.80
N CYS A 145 4.63 2.75 -10.40
CA CYS A 145 5.67 3.47 -9.69
C CYS A 145 6.31 4.53 -10.61
N ARG A 146 6.96 5.52 -10.02
CA ARG A 146 7.76 6.49 -10.79
C ARG A 146 8.88 5.76 -11.52
N SER A 147 9.21 6.21 -12.72
CA SER A 147 10.25 5.59 -13.55
C SER A 147 11.67 5.73 -12.96
N ASP A 148 11.87 6.68 -12.06
CA ASP A 148 13.11 6.88 -11.30
C ASP A 148 13.15 6.16 -9.94
N ASN A 149 12.04 5.56 -9.50
CA ASN A 149 11.98 4.80 -8.24
C ASN A 149 12.52 3.37 -8.42
N LEU A 150 13.84 3.27 -8.48
CA LEU A 150 14.55 1.99 -8.68
C LEU A 150 14.25 0.96 -7.57
N ALA A 151 13.94 1.42 -6.35
CA ALA A 151 13.61 0.54 -5.24
C ALA A 151 12.27 -0.16 -5.49
N SER A 152 11.24 0.60 -5.88
CA SER A 152 9.92 0.05 -6.21
C SER A 152 9.98 -0.85 -7.45
N ILE A 153 10.69 -0.43 -8.50
CA ILE A 153 10.89 -1.22 -9.72
C ILE A 153 11.43 -2.61 -9.37
N ARG A 154 12.54 -2.67 -8.64
CA ARG A 154 13.17 -3.94 -8.24
C ARG A 154 12.26 -4.80 -7.35
N THR A 155 11.50 -4.17 -6.46
CA THR A 155 10.54 -4.87 -5.60
C THR A 155 9.45 -5.52 -6.43
N ILE A 156 8.87 -4.79 -7.38
CA ILE A 156 7.80 -5.26 -8.26
C ILE A 156 8.30 -6.39 -9.17
N GLU A 157 9.42 -6.17 -9.84
CA GLU A 157 10.00 -7.17 -10.78
C GLU A 157 10.42 -8.45 -10.03
N LYS A 158 10.99 -8.35 -8.83
CA LYS A 158 11.34 -9.51 -8.00
C LYS A 158 10.12 -10.35 -7.61
N ASN A 159 8.93 -9.73 -7.53
CA ASN A 159 7.66 -10.39 -7.22
C ASN A 159 6.85 -10.76 -8.49
N GLY A 160 7.51 -10.89 -9.63
CA GLY A 160 6.88 -11.35 -10.87
C GLY A 160 6.17 -10.25 -11.67
N GLY A 161 6.43 -8.99 -11.36
CA GLY A 161 5.91 -7.86 -12.13
C GLY A 161 6.51 -7.77 -13.52
N VAL A 162 5.66 -7.78 -14.53
CA VAL A 162 6.05 -7.60 -15.93
C VAL A 162 5.69 -6.19 -16.37
N LEU A 163 6.68 -5.46 -16.87
CA LEU A 163 6.49 -4.09 -17.37
C LEU A 163 5.52 -4.12 -18.57
N ASN A 164 4.43 -3.40 -18.44
CA ASN A 164 3.42 -3.24 -19.50
C ASN A 164 3.68 -1.97 -20.33
N ARG A 165 3.96 -0.85 -19.66
CA ARG A 165 4.27 0.42 -20.32
C ARG A 165 5.02 1.37 -19.39
N GLU A 166 5.69 2.34 -20.00
CA GLU A 166 6.22 3.53 -19.36
C GLU A 166 5.64 4.76 -20.07
N GLY A 167 5.35 5.83 -19.35
CA GLY A 167 4.80 7.03 -19.95
C GLY A 167 4.45 8.13 -18.95
N TRP A 168 4.08 9.29 -19.49
CA TRP A 168 3.69 10.46 -18.70
C TRP A 168 2.31 10.27 -18.07
N SER A 169 2.20 10.54 -16.77
CA SER A 169 0.94 10.61 -16.06
C SER A 169 0.55 12.08 -15.83
N LYS A 170 -0.62 12.47 -16.38
CA LYS A 170 -1.14 13.84 -16.21
C LYS A 170 -1.49 14.17 -14.76
N PRO A 171 -2.12 13.26 -13.97
CA PRO A 171 -2.46 13.55 -12.59
C PRO A 171 -1.27 13.93 -11.73
N SER A 172 -0.20 13.16 -11.75
CA SER A 172 1.00 13.43 -10.93
C SER A 172 2.04 14.33 -11.61
N GLY A 173 1.94 14.56 -12.93
CA GLY A 173 2.97 15.29 -13.67
C GLY A 173 4.32 14.57 -13.67
N GLN A 174 4.33 13.24 -13.69
CA GLN A 174 5.52 12.40 -13.60
C GLN A 174 5.53 11.28 -14.64
N THR A 175 6.69 10.77 -14.98
CA THR A 175 6.81 9.55 -15.78
C THR A 175 6.66 8.33 -14.87
N LEU A 176 5.69 7.47 -15.20
CA LEU A 176 5.38 6.27 -14.45
C LEU A 176 5.68 5.03 -15.28
N ARG A 177 5.86 3.91 -14.57
CA ARG A 177 5.86 2.55 -15.08
C ARG A 177 4.64 1.80 -14.56
N TRP A 178 4.00 1.02 -15.44
CA TRP A 178 2.87 0.15 -15.14
C TRP A 178 3.30 -1.29 -15.26
N TYR A 179 3.15 -2.05 -14.17
CA TYR A 179 3.50 -3.46 -14.10
C TYR A 179 2.27 -4.31 -13.83
N TRP A 180 2.16 -5.44 -14.49
CA TRP A 180 1.19 -6.46 -14.16
C TRP A 180 1.87 -7.65 -13.51
N VAL A 181 1.27 -8.14 -12.40
CA VAL A 181 1.60 -9.43 -11.80
C VAL A 181 0.42 -10.37 -12.07
N SER A 182 0.65 -11.47 -12.78
CA SER A 182 -0.34 -12.52 -13.00
C SER A 182 -0.38 -13.44 -11.79
N LEU A 183 -1.59 -13.78 -11.33
CA LEU A 183 -1.83 -14.57 -10.12
C LEU A 183 -2.57 -15.87 -10.43
N SER A 184 -3.06 -16.06 -11.66
CA SER A 184 -3.62 -17.33 -12.11
C SER A 184 -2.52 -18.39 -12.13
N ASP A 185 -2.81 -19.53 -11.52
CA ASP A 185 -2.00 -20.73 -11.68
C ASP A 185 -1.88 -21.03 -13.16
N THR A 186 -0.65 -21.19 -13.62
CA THR A 186 -0.32 -21.71 -14.94
C THR A 186 -0.62 -23.20 -14.97
#